data_fab0c8a96f8f377ce39d37c826e1b2ab
#
_entry.id   fab0c8a96f8f377ce39d37c826e1b2ab
#
_cell.length_a   1.000
_cell.length_b   1.000
_cell.length_c   1.000
_cell.angle_alpha   90.00
_cell.angle_beta   90.00
_cell.angle_gamma   90.00
#
_symmetry.space_group_name_H-M   'P 1'
#
loop_
_entity.id
_entity.type
_entity.pdbx_description
1 polymer ?
#
loop_
_entity_poly.entity_id
_entity_poly.type
_entity_poly.pdbx_seq_one_letter_code
_entity_poly.pdbx_strand_id
1 'polypeptide(L)' 'FIVAKTPAGRWGKAEDLGGPAVFLASEASDFVNGLILYVDGGILAYIGKQPQ' A
#
# COMPACT_ATOMS: atom_id res chain seq x y z
N PHE A 1 -16.29 1.94 8.10
CA PHE A 1 -15.36 2.87 8.71
C PHE A 1 -13.97 2.82 8.05
N ILE A 2 -13.40 1.63 7.95
CA ILE A 2 -12.04 1.49 7.44
C ILE A 2 -11.94 1.93 5.99
N VAL A 3 -12.83 1.44 5.13
CA VAL A 3 -12.82 1.83 3.71
C VAL A 3 -13.02 3.34 3.55
N ALA A 4 -13.93 3.92 4.35
CA ALA A 4 -14.20 5.35 4.27
C ALA A 4 -12.99 6.19 4.67
N LYS A 5 -12.15 5.69 5.58
CA LYS A 5 -10.95 6.39 6.04
C LYS A 5 -9.72 6.10 5.21
N THR A 6 -9.77 5.09 4.35
CA THR A 6 -8.64 4.71 3.50
C THR A 6 -8.61 5.59 2.25
N PRO A 7 -7.52 6.33 1.99
CA PRO A 7 -7.46 7.20 0.81
C PRO A 7 -7.82 6.52 -0.51
N ALA A 8 -7.39 5.25 -0.70
CA ALA A 8 -7.74 4.52 -1.92
C ALA A 8 -9.23 4.20 -2.01
N GLY A 9 -9.95 4.24 -0.89
CA GLY A 9 -11.40 4.10 -0.88
C GLY A 9 -11.93 2.71 -1.15
N ARG A 10 -11.12 1.68 -0.96
CA ARG A 10 -11.54 0.30 -1.21
C ARG A 10 -10.72 -0.67 -0.38
N TRP A 11 -11.21 -1.89 -0.26
CA TRP A 11 -10.43 -2.99 0.31
C TRP A 11 -9.34 -3.40 -0.68
N GLY A 12 -8.23 -3.89 -0.15
CA GLY A 12 -7.17 -4.46 -0.96
C GLY A 12 -7.54 -5.83 -1.49
N LYS A 13 -6.92 -6.22 -2.59
CA LYS A 13 -7.03 -7.55 -3.19
C LYS A 13 -5.66 -8.20 -3.12
N ALA A 14 -5.63 -9.54 -3.20
CA ALA A 14 -4.35 -10.25 -3.21
C ALA A 14 -3.43 -9.75 -4.32
N GLU A 15 -4.00 -9.43 -5.48
CA GLU A 15 -3.23 -8.95 -6.64
C GLU A 15 -2.59 -7.57 -6.40
N ASP A 16 -3.08 -6.81 -5.42
CA ASP A 16 -2.45 -5.53 -5.07
C ASP A 16 -1.05 -5.72 -4.49
N LEU A 17 -0.73 -6.92 -4.02
CA LEU A 17 0.59 -7.24 -3.49
C LEU A 17 1.54 -7.78 -4.57
N GLY A 18 1.02 -8.11 -5.75
CA GLY A 18 1.83 -8.70 -6.82
C GLY A 18 2.93 -7.77 -7.31
N GLY A 19 2.60 -6.53 -7.63
CA GLY A 19 3.58 -5.55 -8.07
C GLY A 19 4.67 -5.28 -7.04
N PRO A 20 4.30 -4.99 -5.78
CA PRO A 20 5.30 -4.84 -4.73
C PRO A 20 6.19 -6.06 -4.56
N ALA A 21 5.63 -7.28 -4.63
CA ALA A 21 6.42 -8.50 -4.50
C ALA A 21 7.41 -8.64 -5.64
N VAL A 22 6.97 -8.37 -6.87
CA VAL A 22 7.86 -8.43 -8.05
C VAL A 22 8.96 -7.38 -7.92
N PHE A 23 8.61 -6.17 -7.52
CA PHE A 23 9.59 -5.10 -7.33
C PHE A 23 10.67 -5.51 -6.33
N LEU A 24 10.26 -6.01 -5.16
CA LEU A 24 11.20 -6.37 -4.11
C LEU A 24 12.05 -7.59 -4.47
N ALA A 25 11.55 -8.46 -5.34
CA ALA A 25 12.28 -9.64 -5.78
C ALA A 25 13.17 -9.38 -6.99
N SER A 26 13.09 -8.20 -7.59
CA SER A 26 13.79 -7.88 -8.85
C SER A 26 15.01 -7.01 -8.60
N GLU A 27 15.83 -6.87 -9.66
CA GLU A 27 16.99 -5.98 -9.60
C GLU A 27 16.59 -4.52 -9.48
N ALA A 28 15.32 -4.18 -9.79
CA ALA A 28 14.82 -2.81 -9.64
C ALA A 28 14.90 -2.32 -8.20
N SER A 29 14.88 -3.24 -7.21
CA SER A 29 14.99 -2.89 -5.79
C SER A 29 16.38 -3.16 -5.22
N ASP A 30 17.38 -3.28 -6.05
CA ASP A 30 18.72 -3.74 -5.64
C ASP A 30 19.33 -2.88 -4.53
N PHE A 31 19.08 -1.58 -4.55
CA PHE A 31 19.62 -0.66 -3.54
C PHE A 31 18.62 -0.37 -2.42
N VAL A 32 17.46 -1.01 -2.43
CA VAL A 32 16.41 -0.82 -1.42
C VAL A 32 16.66 -1.75 -0.25
N ASN A 33 17.01 -1.17 0.89
CA ASN A 33 17.36 -1.95 2.07
C ASN A 33 16.86 -1.20 3.31
N GLY A 34 16.37 -1.94 4.29
CA GLY A 34 15.86 -1.35 5.53
C GLY A 34 14.50 -0.68 5.40
N LEU A 35 13.81 -0.88 4.29
CA LEU A 35 12.51 -0.28 4.02
C LEU A 35 11.36 -1.14 4.56
N ILE A 36 10.37 -0.47 5.12
CA ILE A 36 9.06 -1.07 5.34
C ILE A 36 8.14 -0.48 4.28
N LEU A 37 7.71 -1.31 3.33
CA LEU A 37 6.87 -0.87 2.22
C LEU A 37 5.40 -1.08 2.58
N TYR A 38 4.68 0.02 2.81
CA TYR A 38 3.25 -0.06 3.10
C TYR A 38 2.46 -0.26 1.81
N VAL A 39 1.56 -1.25 1.82
CA VAL A 39 0.66 -1.53 0.71
C VAL A 39 -0.74 -1.62 1.32
N ASP A 40 -1.28 -0.49 1.71
CA ASP A 40 -2.46 -0.41 2.55
C ASP A 40 -3.49 0.62 2.07
N GLY A 41 -3.36 1.07 0.82
CA GLY A 41 -4.27 2.07 0.27
C GLY A 41 -4.09 3.46 0.87
N GLY A 42 -3.06 3.64 1.69
CA GLY A 42 -2.73 4.93 2.28
C GLY A 42 -3.24 5.13 3.69
N ILE A 43 -3.90 4.13 4.30
CA ILE A 43 -4.55 4.33 5.60
C ILE A 43 -3.54 4.70 6.70
N LEU A 44 -2.33 4.14 6.67
CA LEU A 44 -1.32 4.48 7.67
C LEU A 44 -0.63 5.81 7.39
N ALA A 45 -0.71 6.28 6.15
CA ALA A 45 -0.16 7.58 5.79
C ALA A 45 -1.13 8.71 6.15
N TYR A 46 -2.42 8.46 6.01
CA TYR A 46 -3.41 9.50 6.25
C TYR A 46 -4.78 8.87 6.54
N ILE A 47 -5.23 8.98 7.77
CA ILE A 47 -6.50 8.43 8.21
C ILE A 47 -7.58 9.51 8.40
N GLY A 48 -7.27 10.74 8.02
CA GLY A 48 -8.18 11.88 8.17
C GLY A 48 -9.21 12.07 7.08
N LYS A 49 -9.25 11.15 6.08
CA LYS A 49 -10.20 11.27 4.97
C LYS A 49 -11.64 11.28 5.48
N GLN A 50 -12.42 12.22 5.00
CA GLN A 50 -13.82 12.32 5.38
C GLN A 50 -14.67 11.41 4.48
N PRO A 51 -15.64 10.69 5.07
CA PRO A 51 -16.56 9.88 4.28
C PRO A 51 -17.40 10.76 3.36
N GLN A 52 -17.70 10.25 2.17
CA GLN A 52 -18.56 10.96 1.21
C GLN A 52 -20.03 10.73 1.49
#